data_0893bfa02c8d1fb2e1fe87b7ffd94c55
#
_entry.id   0893bfa02c8d1fb2e1fe87b7ffd94c55
#
_cell.length_a   1.000
_cell.length_b   1.000
_cell.length_c   1.000
_cell.angle_alpha   90.00
_cell.angle_beta   90.00
_cell.angle_gamma   90.00
#
_symmetry.space_group_name_H-M   'P 1'
#
loop_
_entity.id
_entity.type
_entity.pdbx_description
1 polymer ?
#
loop_
_entity_poly.entity_id
_entity_poly.type
_entity_poly.pdbx_seq_one_letter_code
_entity_poly.pdbx_strand_id
1 'polypeptide(L)'
;MGNDVKLFEGNRIRSIWNNEKEEWYFSIIDAVNVLTDSRNAGAYWRKLKQRLKEDGSEVVTFCHALKLKSPKDGKMYKTDVTDMQGLFRIIQSIPSPKAEPF
;
A
#
# COMPACT_ATOMS: atom_id res chain seq x y z
N MET A 1 13.37 -7.45 -13.40
CA MET A 1 12.62 -6.20 -13.26
C MET A 1 11.52 -6.27 -12.22
N GLY A 2 11.85 -6.58 -11.01
CA GLY A 2 10.87 -6.76 -9.97
C GLY A 2 10.32 -5.50 -9.36
N ASN A 3 11.04 -4.37 -9.46
CA ASN A 3 10.70 -3.16 -8.73
C ASN A 3 10.42 -1.98 -9.65
N ASP A 4 9.25 -1.97 -10.25
CA ASP A 4 8.81 -0.81 -11.00
C ASP A 4 8.12 0.17 -10.07
N VAL A 5 8.09 1.43 -10.46
CA VAL A 5 7.44 2.49 -9.71
C VAL A 5 6.23 2.97 -10.50
N LYS A 6 5.06 2.93 -9.87
CA LYS A 6 3.84 3.44 -10.46
C LYS A 6 3.57 4.85 -9.97
N LEU A 7 2.94 5.66 -10.82
CA LEU A 7 2.55 7.02 -10.45
C LEU A 7 1.08 7.01 -10.02
N PHE A 8 0.81 7.74 -8.95
CA PHE A 8 -0.56 7.94 -8.46
C PHE A 8 -0.64 9.39 -7.98
N GLU A 9 -1.53 10.17 -8.59
CA GLU A 9 -1.67 11.61 -8.30
C GLU A 9 -0.34 12.36 -8.34
N GLY A 10 0.53 12.01 -9.30
CA GLY A 10 1.82 12.64 -9.44
C GLY A 10 2.87 12.15 -8.45
N ASN A 11 2.52 11.26 -7.55
CA ASN A 11 3.44 10.67 -6.59
C ASN A 11 3.77 9.24 -6.97
N ARG A 12 4.78 8.67 -6.30
CA ARG A 12 5.27 7.35 -6.62
C ARG A 12 4.78 6.31 -5.63
N ILE A 13 4.25 5.22 -6.15
CA ILE A 13 3.87 4.06 -5.36
C ILE A 13 4.72 2.90 -5.84
N ARG A 14 5.57 2.37 -4.96
CA ARG A 14 6.44 1.25 -5.32
C ARG A 14 5.59 0.02 -5.61
N SER A 15 5.98 -0.74 -6.61
CA SER A 15 5.25 -1.95 -6.98
C SER A 15 6.24 -3.05 -7.36
N ILE A 16 5.76 -4.29 -7.28
CA ILE A 16 6.56 -5.46 -7.62
C ILE A 16 5.70 -6.47 -8.36
N TRP A 17 6.26 -7.07 -9.40
CA TRP A 17 5.56 -8.08 -10.19
C TRP A 17 5.68 -9.46 -9.54
N ASN A 18 4.56 -10.17 -9.43
CA ASN A 18 4.54 -11.54 -8.94
C ASN A 18 4.38 -12.48 -10.14
N ASN A 19 5.44 -13.22 -10.45
CA ASN A 19 5.44 -14.14 -11.60
C ASN A 19 4.50 -15.32 -11.42
N GLU A 20 4.32 -15.79 -10.20
CA GLU A 20 3.47 -16.96 -9.96
C GLU A 20 2.01 -16.66 -10.20
N LYS A 21 1.55 -15.49 -9.75
CA LYS A 21 0.16 -15.09 -9.89
C LYS A 21 -0.07 -14.14 -11.06
N GLU A 22 1.00 -13.75 -11.73
CA GLU A 22 0.95 -12.84 -12.87
C GLU A 22 0.17 -11.58 -12.55
N GLU A 23 0.51 -10.94 -11.42
CA GLU A 23 -0.14 -9.71 -11.00
C GLU A 23 0.85 -8.78 -10.30
N TRP A 24 0.50 -7.51 -10.26
CA TRP A 24 1.28 -6.49 -9.56
C TRP A 24 0.85 -6.38 -8.10
N TYR A 25 1.85 -6.24 -7.23
CA TYR A 25 1.64 -5.87 -5.83
C TYR A 25 2.13 -4.44 -5.62
N PHE A 26 1.41 -3.70 -4.78
CA PHE A 26 1.67 -2.29 -4.53
C PHE A 26 1.96 -2.05 -3.06
N SER A 27 2.90 -1.12 -2.78
CA SER A 27 3.21 -0.73 -1.42
C SER A 27 2.04 0.03 -0.80
N ILE A 28 1.50 -0.52 0.29
CA ILE A 28 0.36 0.10 0.96
C ILE A 28 0.76 1.41 1.61
N ILE A 29 1.94 1.45 2.24
CA ILE A 29 2.43 2.66 2.91
C ILE A 29 2.57 3.80 1.91
N ASP A 30 3.07 3.52 0.71
CA ASP A 30 3.21 4.56 -0.31
C ASP A 30 1.85 5.12 -0.73
N ALA A 31 0.86 4.25 -0.92
CA ALA A 31 -0.49 4.69 -1.27
C ALA A 31 -1.11 5.51 -0.15
N VAL A 32 -0.95 5.08 1.09
CA VAL A 32 -1.45 5.83 2.25
C VAL A 32 -0.80 7.20 2.30
N ASN A 33 0.51 7.29 2.06
CA ASN A 33 1.22 8.55 2.07
C ASN A 33 0.67 9.53 1.02
N VAL A 34 0.41 9.03 -0.18
CA VAL A 34 -0.15 9.84 -1.26
C VAL A 34 -1.54 10.36 -0.91
N LEU A 35 -2.38 9.50 -0.34
CA LEU A 35 -3.80 9.82 -0.16
C LEU A 35 -4.09 10.62 1.10
N THR A 36 -3.23 10.51 2.12
CA THR A 36 -3.51 11.17 3.40
C THR A 36 -2.57 12.33 3.70
N ASP A 37 -1.49 12.47 2.95
CA ASP A 37 -0.41 13.44 3.25
C ASP A 37 0.12 13.25 4.68
N SER A 38 0.01 12.05 5.21
CA SER A 38 0.45 11.78 6.57
C SER A 38 1.97 11.84 6.66
N ARG A 39 2.48 12.51 7.71
CA ARG A 39 3.91 12.56 7.95
C ARG A 39 4.47 11.21 8.35
N ASN A 40 3.60 10.35 8.86
CA ASN A 40 3.99 9.01 9.28
C ASN A 40 3.00 7.99 8.71
N ALA A 41 3.16 7.70 7.44
CA ALA A 41 2.28 6.77 6.76
C ALA A 41 2.35 5.36 7.35
N GLY A 42 3.51 4.98 7.88
CA GLY A 42 3.65 3.68 8.52
C GLY A 42 2.78 3.55 9.76
N ALA A 43 2.76 4.59 10.60
CA ALA A 43 1.92 4.58 11.79
C ALA A 43 0.44 4.62 11.41
N TYR A 44 0.10 5.42 10.40
CA TYR A 44 -1.27 5.50 9.90
C TYR A 44 -1.76 4.13 9.44
N TRP A 45 -0.95 3.45 8.64
CA TRP A 45 -1.31 2.12 8.14
C TRP A 45 -1.45 1.10 9.26
N ARG A 46 -0.56 1.14 10.26
CA ARG A 46 -0.67 0.21 11.39
C ARG A 46 -2.00 0.36 12.12
N LYS A 47 -2.44 1.60 12.34
CA LYS A 47 -3.73 1.86 12.99
C LYS A 47 -4.90 1.43 12.13
N LEU A 48 -4.84 1.73 10.84
CA LEU A 48 -5.89 1.34 9.90
C LEU A 48 -5.98 -0.18 9.80
N LYS A 49 -4.84 -0.85 9.69
CA LYS A 49 -4.77 -2.30 9.62
C LYS A 49 -5.39 -2.94 10.86
N GLN A 50 -5.08 -2.40 12.03
CA GLN A 50 -5.63 -2.90 13.28
C GLN A 50 -7.16 -2.77 13.30
N ARG A 51 -7.67 -1.62 12.89
CA ARG A 51 -9.10 -1.39 12.83
C ARG A 51 -9.79 -2.32 11.84
N LEU A 52 -9.19 -2.52 10.67
CA LEU A 52 -9.74 -3.44 9.68
C LEU A 52 -9.80 -4.88 10.20
N LYS A 53 -8.77 -5.30 10.95
CA LYS A 53 -8.77 -6.62 11.57
C LYS A 53 -9.88 -6.74 12.61
N GLU A 54 -10.06 -5.73 13.43
CA GLU A 54 -11.09 -5.73 14.47
C GLU A 54 -12.50 -5.77 13.88
N ASP A 55 -12.67 -5.13 12.72
CA ASP A 55 -13.95 -5.11 12.01
C ASP A 55 -14.22 -6.39 11.22
N GLY A 56 -13.25 -7.33 11.22
CA GLY A 56 -13.40 -8.57 10.48
C GLY A 56 -13.27 -8.39 8.97
N SER A 57 -12.61 -7.33 8.51
CA SER A 57 -12.45 -7.07 7.10
C SER A 57 -11.56 -8.10 6.43
N GLU A 58 -11.99 -8.58 5.26
CA GLU A 58 -11.20 -9.52 4.48
C GLU A 58 -9.97 -8.86 3.83
N VAL A 59 -9.94 -7.54 3.77
CA VAL A 59 -8.86 -6.85 3.05
C VAL A 59 -7.49 -7.18 3.62
N VAL A 60 -7.40 -7.47 4.91
CA VAL A 60 -6.14 -7.83 5.55
C VAL A 60 -5.58 -9.13 5.00
N THR A 61 -6.45 -10.03 4.54
CA THR A 61 -5.99 -11.32 3.98
C THR A 61 -5.34 -11.16 2.62
N PHE A 62 -5.55 -10.04 1.94
CA PHE A 62 -4.92 -9.76 0.65
C PHE A 62 -3.55 -9.09 0.81
N CYS A 63 -3.15 -8.79 2.05
CA CYS A 63 -1.88 -8.12 2.30
C CYS A 63 -0.76 -9.13 2.49
N HIS A 64 0.40 -8.83 1.93
CA HIS A 64 1.59 -9.67 2.04
C HIS A 64 2.76 -8.80 2.49
N ALA A 65 3.73 -9.39 3.16
CA ALA A 65 4.95 -8.68 3.54
C ALA A 65 6.08 -9.11 2.62
N LEU A 66 6.53 -8.19 1.78
CA LEU A 66 7.63 -8.43 0.84
C LEU A 66 8.71 -7.40 1.06
N LYS A 67 9.94 -7.76 0.73
CA LYS A 67 11.05 -6.82 0.83
C LYS A 67 11.07 -5.90 -0.38
N LEU A 68 10.98 -4.61 -0.12
CA LEU A 68 11.08 -3.58 -1.14
C LEU A 68 12.21 -2.62 -0.83
N LYS A 69 12.79 -2.04 -1.87
CA LYS A 69 13.87 -1.09 -1.71
C LYS A 69 13.35 0.22 -1.16
N SER A 70 13.99 0.73 -0.10
CA SER A 70 13.63 2.00 0.48
C SER A 70 14.20 3.15 -0.36
N PRO A 71 13.41 4.18 -0.67
CA PRO A 71 13.93 5.35 -1.38
C PRO A 71 14.84 6.22 -0.53
N LYS A 72 14.86 6.01 0.79
CA LYS A 72 15.68 6.84 1.69
C LYS A 72 17.12 6.39 1.75
N ASP A 73 17.36 5.08 1.87
CA ASP A 73 18.71 4.56 2.07
C ASP A 73 19.11 3.45 1.10
N GLY A 74 18.19 3.05 0.22
CA GLY A 74 18.46 2.02 -0.76
C GLY A 74 18.48 0.60 -0.21
N LYS A 75 18.18 0.43 1.07
CA LYS A 75 18.16 -0.90 1.68
C LYS A 75 16.80 -1.55 1.49
N MET A 76 16.79 -2.88 1.64
CA MET A 76 15.55 -3.66 1.50
C MET A 76 14.90 -3.83 2.86
N TYR A 77 13.61 -3.52 2.94
CA TYR A 77 12.82 -3.67 4.17
C TYR A 77 11.53 -4.40 3.87
N LYS A 78 11.04 -5.16 4.85
CA LYS A 78 9.72 -5.76 4.75
C LYS A 78 8.67 -4.66 4.68
N THR A 79 7.83 -4.74 3.65
CA THR A 79 6.82 -3.73 3.37
C THR A 79 5.51 -4.44 3.08
N ASP A 80 4.42 -3.97 3.68
CA ASP A 80 3.11 -4.52 3.38
C ASP A 80 2.71 -4.13 1.96
N VAL A 81 2.33 -5.12 1.17
CA VAL A 81 1.90 -4.93 -0.21
C VAL A 81 0.57 -5.65 -0.42
N THR A 82 -0.15 -5.24 -1.45
CA THR A 82 -1.41 -5.88 -1.81
C THR A 82 -1.61 -5.77 -3.33
N ASP A 83 -2.49 -6.60 -3.87
CA ASP A 83 -2.84 -6.51 -5.28
C ASP A 83 -3.76 -5.30 -5.51
N MET A 84 -4.15 -5.09 -6.76
CA MET A 84 -4.99 -3.95 -7.12
C MET A 84 -6.33 -3.96 -6.40
N GLN A 85 -6.95 -5.12 -6.28
CA GLN A 85 -8.24 -5.26 -5.61
C GLN A 85 -8.13 -4.87 -4.14
N GLY A 86 -7.12 -5.38 -3.45
CA GLY A 86 -6.88 -5.05 -2.05
C GLY A 86 -6.56 -3.57 -1.88
N LEU A 87 -5.79 -3.01 -2.81
CA LEU A 87 -5.45 -1.60 -2.76
C LEU A 87 -6.69 -0.72 -2.85
N PHE A 88 -7.61 -1.02 -3.77
CA PHE A 88 -8.86 -0.27 -3.87
C PHE A 88 -9.68 -0.34 -2.59
N ARG A 89 -9.74 -1.50 -1.96
CA ARG A 89 -10.49 -1.66 -0.72
C ARG A 89 -9.86 -0.83 0.40
N ILE A 90 -8.54 -0.80 0.46
CA ILE A 90 -7.83 0.02 1.46
C ILE A 90 -8.11 1.50 1.21
N ILE A 91 -8.04 1.94 -0.05
CA ILE A 91 -8.32 3.32 -0.42
C ILE A 91 -9.72 3.72 0.04
N GLN A 92 -10.70 2.87 -0.19
CA GLN A 92 -12.07 3.14 0.22
C GLN A 92 -12.24 3.23 1.73
N SER A 93 -11.33 2.62 2.48
CA SER A 93 -11.37 2.65 3.94
C SER A 93 -10.68 3.88 4.53
N ILE A 94 -10.00 4.69 3.71
CA ILE A 94 -9.30 5.88 4.18
C ILE A 94 -10.24 7.07 4.17
N PRO A 95 -10.54 7.65 5.35
CA PRO A 95 -11.42 8.83 5.42
C PRO A 95 -10.64 10.09 5.07
N SER A 96 -10.27 10.25 3.80
CA SER A 96 -9.46 11.37 3.32
C SER A 96 -10.17 12.07 2.18
N PRO A 97 -10.17 13.42 2.17
CA PRO A 97 -10.74 14.16 1.05
C PRO A 97 -10.11 13.81 -0.28
N LYS A 98 -8.84 13.43 -0.29
CA LYS A 98 -8.16 13.04 -1.52
C LYS A 98 -8.65 11.72 -2.06
N ALA A 99 -9.18 10.84 -1.22
CA ALA A 99 -9.66 9.54 -1.64
C ALA A 99 -11.13 9.55 -2.07
N GLU A 100 -11.88 10.58 -1.71
CA GLU A 100 -13.31 10.64 -1.99
C GLU A 100 -13.68 10.49 -3.46
N PRO A 101 -12.96 11.11 -4.42
CA PRO A 101 -13.34 11.00 -5.82
C PRO A 101 -13.22 9.59 -6.39
N PHE A 102 -12.57 8.72 -5.70
CA PHE A 102 -12.41 7.34 -6.14
C PHE A 102 -13.58 6.48 -5.68
#